data_7c389a179f0d10025849951e70ab081d
#
_entry.id   7c389a179f0d10025849951e70ab081d
#
_cell.length_a   1.000
_cell.length_b   1.000
_cell.length_c   1.000
_cell.angle_alpha   90.00
_cell.angle_beta   90.00
_cell.angle_gamma   90.00
#
_symmetry.space_group_name_H-M   'P 1'
#
loop_
_entity.id
_entity.type
_entity.pdbx_description
1 polymer ?
#
loop_
_entity_poly.entity_id
_entity_poly.type
_entity_poly.pdbx_seq_one_letter_code
_entity_poly.pdbx_strand_id
1 'polypeptide(L)'
;MSSFTQATRTSTKARIALCGPSGSGKTWTALTLAHALGDNIAVIDTERGSASKYAGVNGWEFATVAPGKFSPEALTGLLSEAGQEGFDVLVLDSWSHYWMGVDGMLEQVDRRAKNGNNFSGWKEVRPDERRMIDALISYPGHVIATLRVKTEYVIEENERGKKVPRKIGLKPEQREGVEYEFDLVGDLDHENTLTVTKSRIPNLTRAVIREPDADLGKTIRSWLEDGESVPDAREIRERVMSDEIQLADLIELAATSRKLGIDHAAVPDNAGQPMALIDLIKARYEAVQHRDALAAKAGAE
;
A
#
# COMPACT_ATOMS: atom_id res chain seq x y z
N MET A 1 -15.44 -8.51 31.40
CA MET A 1 -14.43 -7.47 31.09
C MET A 1 -14.93 -6.64 29.91
N SER A 2 -14.72 -5.34 29.91
CA SER A 2 -15.13 -4.48 28.80
C SER A 2 -14.28 -4.78 27.58
N SER A 3 -14.90 -4.88 26.39
CA SER A 3 -14.19 -4.96 25.10
C SER A 3 -13.64 -3.59 24.64
N PHE A 4 -14.00 -2.50 25.32
CA PHE A 4 -13.55 -1.15 25.00
C PHE A 4 -12.32 -0.79 25.82
N THR A 5 -11.30 -0.26 25.15
CA THR A 5 -10.08 0.28 25.76
C THR A 5 -9.94 1.75 25.39
N GLN A 6 -9.25 2.54 26.24
CA GLN A 6 -8.92 3.94 25.91
C GLN A 6 -8.06 3.96 24.64
N ALA A 7 -8.46 4.78 23.66
CA ALA A 7 -7.67 4.99 22.46
C ALA A 7 -6.39 5.79 22.81
N THR A 8 -5.25 5.30 22.35
CA THR A 8 -3.96 6.01 22.37
C THR A 8 -3.49 6.24 20.95
N ARG A 9 -2.79 7.35 20.72
CA ARG A 9 -2.18 7.62 19.44
C ARG A 9 -0.88 6.83 19.32
N THR A 10 -0.77 6.05 18.27
CA THR A 10 0.46 5.30 17.95
C THR A 10 1.14 5.93 16.75
N SER A 11 2.47 5.86 16.70
CA SER A 11 3.21 6.24 15.49
C SER A 11 2.82 5.30 14.33
N THR A 12 2.62 5.87 13.15
CA THR A 12 2.17 5.14 11.97
C THR A 12 2.99 5.52 10.75
N LYS A 13 2.94 4.67 9.72
CA LYS A 13 3.59 4.94 8.44
C LYS A 13 2.60 5.61 7.48
N ALA A 14 3.08 6.58 6.70
CA ALA A 14 2.26 7.31 5.73
C ALA A 14 1.67 6.40 4.66
N ARG A 15 0.42 6.63 4.31
CA ARG A 15 -0.25 6.10 3.12
C ARG A 15 -0.74 7.28 2.28
N ILE A 16 0.00 7.61 1.22
CA ILE A 16 -0.24 8.81 0.39
C ILE A 16 -0.64 8.39 -1.01
N ALA A 17 -1.69 8.98 -1.55
CA ALA A 17 -2.09 8.84 -2.94
C ALA A 17 -1.99 10.18 -3.67
N LEU A 18 -1.27 10.22 -4.78
CA LEU A 18 -1.12 11.39 -5.64
C LEU A 18 -1.80 11.12 -6.98
N CYS A 19 -2.93 11.75 -7.22
CA CYS A 19 -3.69 11.62 -8.45
C CYS A 19 -3.35 12.77 -9.41
N GLY A 20 -3.36 12.53 -10.72
CA GLY A 20 -3.18 13.64 -11.65
C GLY A 20 -2.96 13.19 -13.09
N PRO A 21 -3.15 14.11 -14.06
CA PRO A 21 -2.91 13.83 -15.48
C PRO A 21 -1.42 13.63 -15.78
N SER A 22 -1.11 13.21 -17.01
CA SER A 22 0.26 13.16 -17.47
C SER A 22 0.89 14.55 -17.43
N GLY A 23 2.14 14.66 -16.95
CA GLY A 23 2.85 15.94 -16.82
C GLY A 23 2.48 16.79 -15.62
N SER A 24 1.62 16.32 -14.70
CA SER A 24 1.27 17.07 -13.47
C SER A 24 2.33 17.03 -12.36
N GLY A 25 3.47 16.36 -12.57
CA GLY A 25 4.54 16.29 -11.58
C GLY A 25 4.39 15.19 -10.52
N LYS A 26 3.51 14.18 -10.73
CA LYS A 26 3.29 13.08 -9.75
C LYS A 26 4.58 12.40 -9.30
N THR A 27 5.39 11.94 -10.23
CA THR A 27 6.68 11.27 -9.94
C THR A 27 7.62 12.19 -9.18
N TRP A 28 7.75 13.45 -9.61
CA TRP A 28 8.55 14.46 -8.93
C TRP A 28 8.09 14.68 -7.48
N THR A 29 6.81 14.95 -7.29
CA THR A 29 6.22 15.15 -5.96
C THR A 29 6.37 13.90 -5.09
N ALA A 30 6.14 12.70 -5.66
CA ALA A 30 6.32 11.45 -4.93
C ALA A 30 7.77 11.27 -4.43
N LEU A 31 8.77 11.53 -5.27
CA LEU A 31 10.18 11.46 -4.87
C LEU A 31 10.56 12.55 -3.86
N THR A 32 10.06 13.77 -4.03
CA THR A 32 10.25 14.86 -3.05
C THR A 32 9.74 14.47 -1.67
N LEU A 33 8.53 13.94 -1.60
CA LEU A 33 7.95 13.49 -0.33
C LEU A 33 8.67 12.25 0.22
N ALA A 34 9.08 11.32 -0.65
CA ALA A 34 9.80 10.12 -0.24
C ALA A 34 11.10 10.47 0.50
N HIS A 35 11.91 11.37 -0.04
CA HIS A 35 13.17 11.84 0.60
C HIS A 35 12.97 12.66 1.87
N ALA A 36 11.77 13.20 2.08
CA ALA A 36 11.44 13.85 3.34
C ALA A 36 10.90 12.88 4.40
N LEU A 37 10.42 11.71 3.99
CA LEU A 37 9.85 10.69 4.88
C LEU A 37 10.87 9.64 5.34
N GLY A 38 11.94 9.37 4.56
CA GLY A 38 12.96 8.39 4.94
C GLY A 38 14.16 8.44 4.00
N ASP A 39 15.20 7.70 4.37
CA ASP A 39 16.49 7.71 3.67
C ASP A 39 16.64 6.52 2.71
N ASN A 40 16.07 5.36 3.05
CA ASN A 40 16.15 4.15 2.24
C ASN A 40 14.88 3.98 1.40
N ILE A 41 14.97 4.34 0.10
CA ILE A 41 13.81 4.50 -0.78
C ILE A 41 13.84 3.45 -1.90
N ALA A 42 12.70 2.79 -2.12
CA ALA A 42 12.46 1.96 -3.30
C ALA A 42 11.35 2.54 -4.18
N VAL A 43 11.50 2.37 -5.49
CA VAL A 43 10.50 2.76 -6.50
C VAL A 43 10.10 1.56 -7.34
N ILE A 44 8.84 1.19 -7.29
CA ILE A 44 8.24 0.26 -8.26
C ILE A 44 7.80 1.10 -9.45
N ASP A 45 8.66 1.16 -10.49
CA ASP A 45 8.44 1.98 -11.69
C ASP A 45 7.71 1.18 -12.76
N THR A 46 6.43 1.43 -12.90
CA THR A 46 5.59 0.85 -13.96
C THR A 46 5.56 1.71 -15.24
N GLU A 47 6.20 2.89 -15.20
CA GLU A 47 6.23 3.90 -16.27
C GLU A 47 7.50 3.80 -17.14
N ARG A 48 8.05 2.58 -17.28
CA ARG A 48 9.18 2.26 -18.15
C ARG A 48 10.45 3.09 -17.90
N GLY A 49 10.89 3.20 -16.66
CA GLY A 49 12.10 3.93 -16.29
C GLY A 49 11.90 5.44 -16.16
N SER A 50 10.66 5.90 -15.97
CA SER A 50 10.36 7.31 -15.80
C SER A 50 10.99 7.87 -14.53
N ALA A 51 10.92 7.14 -13.42
CA ALA A 51 11.49 7.54 -12.14
C ALA A 51 13.03 7.63 -12.20
N SER A 52 13.69 6.70 -12.89
CA SER A 52 15.15 6.66 -13.01
C SER A 52 15.77 7.91 -13.64
N LYS A 53 14.99 8.71 -14.38
CA LYS A 53 15.44 9.99 -14.95
C LYS A 53 15.73 11.04 -13.89
N TYR A 54 15.24 10.83 -12.66
CA TYR A 54 15.43 11.72 -11.53
C TYR A 54 16.55 11.27 -10.58
N ALA A 55 17.20 10.12 -10.85
CA ALA A 55 18.32 9.66 -10.05
C ALA A 55 19.47 10.68 -10.09
N GLY A 56 19.99 11.05 -8.90
CA GLY A 56 21.00 12.08 -8.73
C GLY A 56 20.50 13.53 -8.76
N VAL A 57 19.28 13.80 -9.21
CA VAL A 57 18.67 15.14 -9.16
C VAL A 57 18.44 15.49 -7.69
N ASN A 58 18.83 16.68 -7.28
CA ASN A 58 18.79 17.12 -5.86
C ASN A 58 19.52 16.17 -4.88
N GLY A 59 20.44 15.34 -5.38
CA GLY A 59 21.10 14.32 -4.58
C GLY A 59 20.21 13.10 -4.26
N TRP A 60 19.12 12.90 -4.99
CA TRP A 60 18.20 11.79 -4.75
C TRP A 60 18.80 10.45 -5.14
N GLU A 61 18.84 9.56 -4.18
CA GLU A 61 19.25 8.15 -4.36
C GLU A 61 18.06 7.25 -4.00
N PHE A 62 17.78 6.26 -4.84
CA PHE A 62 16.72 5.28 -4.62
C PHE A 62 16.97 4.01 -5.42
N ALA A 63 16.55 2.87 -4.89
CA ALA A 63 16.48 1.62 -5.64
C ALA A 63 15.24 1.63 -6.55
N THR A 64 15.29 0.91 -7.67
CA THR A 64 14.13 0.83 -8.56
C THR A 64 13.97 -0.57 -9.15
N VAL A 65 12.72 -0.98 -9.33
CA VAL A 65 12.35 -2.19 -10.05
C VAL A 65 11.29 -1.86 -11.10
N ALA A 66 11.45 -2.41 -12.30
CA ALA A 66 10.45 -2.31 -13.38
C ALA A 66 9.74 -3.67 -13.53
N PRO A 67 8.51 -3.82 -13.02
CA PRO A 67 7.79 -5.08 -13.10
C PRO A 67 7.38 -5.42 -14.53
N GLY A 68 7.57 -6.68 -14.94
CA GLY A 68 7.13 -7.17 -16.26
C GLY A 68 5.63 -7.47 -16.34
N LYS A 69 4.96 -7.60 -15.18
CA LYS A 69 3.53 -7.91 -15.04
C LYS A 69 2.94 -7.10 -13.92
N PHE A 70 1.65 -6.79 -14.03
CA PHE A 70 0.92 -5.97 -13.06
C PHE A 70 -0.17 -6.78 -12.33
N SER A 71 0.09 -8.07 -12.10
CA SER A 71 -0.86 -8.89 -11.33
C SER A 71 -0.81 -8.57 -9.83
N PRO A 72 -1.91 -8.82 -9.09
CA PRO A 72 -1.92 -8.68 -7.63
C PRO A 72 -0.80 -9.44 -6.92
N GLU A 73 -0.48 -10.66 -7.39
CA GLU A 73 0.59 -11.48 -6.82
C GLU A 73 1.97 -10.85 -7.07
N ALA A 74 2.19 -10.27 -8.26
CA ALA A 74 3.44 -9.61 -8.58
C ALA A 74 3.69 -8.41 -7.66
N LEU A 75 2.65 -7.58 -7.40
CA LEU A 75 2.78 -6.48 -6.46
C LEU A 75 3.03 -6.98 -5.03
N THR A 76 2.28 -7.97 -4.58
CA THR A 76 2.46 -8.54 -3.23
C THR A 76 3.87 -9.09 -3.03
N GLY A 77 4.44 -9.73 -4.07
CA GLY A 77 5.82 -10.19 -4.08
C GLY A 77 6.83 -9.05 -3.90
N LEU A 78 6.70 -7.99 -4.69
CA LEU A 78 7.58 -6.80 -4.62
C LEU A 78 7.45 -6.07 -3.28
N LEU A 79 6.25 -5.99 -2.71
CA LEU A 79 6.02 -5.41 -1.37
C LEU A 79 6.74 -6.23 -0.28
N SER A 80 6.68 -7.57 -0.38
CA SER A 80 7.37 -8.46 0.55
C SER A 80 8.89 -8.32 0.44
N GLU A 81 9.42 -8.31 -0.78
CA GLU A 81 10.85 -8.13 -1.07
C GLU A 81 11.34 -6.77 -0.53
N ALA A 82 10.67 -5.67 -0.89
CA ALA A 82 11.01 -4.34 -0.41
C ALA A 82 10.97 -4.22 1.12
N GLY A 83 9.98 -4.87 1.76
CA GLY A 83 9.88 -4.94 3.21
C GLY A 83 11.04 -5.71 3.85
N GLN A 84 11.49 -6.81 3.22
CA GLN A 84 12.62 -7.62 3.69
C GLN A 84 13.95 -6.87 3.54
N GLU A 85 14.15 -6.14 2.44
CA GLU A 85 15.34 -5.31 2.21
C GLU A 85 15.38 -4.06 3.08
N GLY A 86 14.30 -3.76 3.82
CA GLY A 86 14.26 -2.70 4.82
C GLY A 86 14.10 -1.31 4.23
N PHE A 87 13.44 -1.17 3.08
CA PHE A 87 13.14 0.15 2.55
C PHE A 87 12.13 0.90 3.43
N ASP A 88 12.50 2.11 3.85
CA ASP A 88 11.68 2.97 4.72
C ASP A 88 10.51 3.59 3.97
N VAL A 89 10.71 3.85 2.68
CA VAL A 89 9.70 4.47 1.81
C VAL A 89 9.60 3.69 0.51
N LEU A 90 8.38 3.33 0.15
CA LEU A 90 8.06 2.73 -1.13
C LEU A 90 7.24 3.71 -1.98
N VAL A 91 7.73 4.00 -3.17
CA VAL A 91 6.99 4.73 -4.21
C VAL A 91 6.47 3.74 -5.23
N LEU A 92 5.16 3.73 -5.47
CA LEU A 92 4.51 2.93 -6.51
C LEU A 92 4.06 3.85 -7.65
N ASP A 93 4.82 3.90 -8.74
CA ASP A 93 4.58 4.82 -9.86
C ASP A 93 4.39 4.05 -11.19
N SER A 94 3.16 3.78 -11.58
CA SER A 94 1.89 4.14 -10.95
C SER A 94 1.08 2.91 -10.57
N TRP A 95 0.25 3.02 -9.53
CA TRP A 95 -0.64 1.95 -9.12
C TRP A 95 -1.75 1.65 -10.15
N SER A 96 -2.08 2.62 -10.98
CA SER A 96 -3.10 2.44 -12.03
C SER A 96 -2.80 1.30 -13.01
N HIS A 97 -1.52 0.93 -13.21
CA HIS A 97 -1.18 -0.21 -14.05
C HIS A 97 -1.61 -1.55 -13.45
N TYR A 98 -1.63 -1.70 -12.12
CA TYR A 98 -2.16 -2.90 -11.45
C TYR A 98 -3.68 -3.02 -11.57
N TRP A 99 -4.35 -1.94 -11.96
CA TRP A 99 -5.77 -1.94 -12.29
C TRP A 99 -6.01 -2.27 -13.75
N MET A 100 -5.39 -1.53 -14.68
CA MET A 100 -5.70 -1.53 -16.11
C MET A 100 -4.58 -2.05 -17.01
N GLY A 101 -3.42 -2.36 -16.48
CA GLY A 101 -2.27 -2.87 -17.25
C GLY A 101 -2.34 -4.36 -17.52
N VAL A 102 -1.29 -4.86 -18.20
CA VAL A 102 -1.16 -6.29 -18.55
C VAL A 102 -1.16 -7.14 -17.27
N ASP A 103 -2.00 -8.17 -17.23
CA ASP A 103 -2.28 -9.00 -16.05
C ASP A 103 -2.92 -8.25 -14.87
N GLY A 104 -3.27 -6.98 -15.04
CA GLY A 104 -3.95 -6.18 -14.02
C GLY A 104 -5.37 -6.65 -13.72
N MET A 105 -5.99 -6.02 -12.71
CA MET A 105 -7.29 -6.43 -12.19
C MET A 105 -8.36 -6.57 -13.25
N LEU A 106 -8.48 -5.64 -14.20
CA LEU A 106 -9.50 -5.68 -15.25
C LEU A 106 -9.31 -6.89 -16.18
N GLU A 107 -8.07 -7.17 -16.62
CA GLU A 107 -7.79 -8.37 -17.42
C GLU A 107 -8.01 -9.66 -16.64
N GLN A 108 -7.71 -9.68 -15.35
CA GLN A 108 -8.00 -10.82 -14.48
C GLN A 108 -9.51 -11.10 -14.41
N VAL A 109 -10.33 -10.06 -14.31
CA VAL A 109 -11.79 -10.15 -14.32
C VAL A 109 -12.27 -10.72 -15.65
N ASP A 110 -11.80 -10.19 -16.78
CA ASP A 110 -12.22 -10.63 -18.11
C ASP A 110 -11.85 -12.09 -18.37
N ARG A 111 -10.65 -12.54 -17.96
CA ARG A 111 -10.22 -13.94 -18.10
C ARG A 111 -11.04 -14.92 -17.25
N ARG A 112 -11.53 -14.50 -16.09
CA ARG A 112 -12.32 -15.35 -15.18
C ARG A 112 -13.83 -15.18 -15.38
N ALA A 113 -14.24 -14.27 -16.30
CA ALA A 113 -15.65 -14.10 -16.64
C ALA A 113 -16.21 -15.35 -17.36
N LYS A 114 -17.31 -15.91 -16.86
CA LYS A 114 -17.98 -17.05 -17.45
C LYS A 114 -19.14 -16.57 -18.34
N ASN A 115 -19.22 -17.07 -19.57
CA ASN A 115 -20.26 -16.72 -20.53
C ASN A 115 -20.40 -15.21 -20.79
N GLY A 116 -19.28 -14.46 -20.77
CA GLY A 116 -19.27 -13.00 -20.94
C GLY A 116 -19.86 -12.21 -19.77
N ASN A 117 -20.09 -12.87 -18.63
CA ASN A 117 -20.60 -12.21 -17.44
C ASN A 117 -19.46 -11.75 -16.50
N ASN A 118 -19.10 -10.48 -16.57
CA ASN A 118 -18.05 -9.87 -15.74
C ASN A 118 -18.34 -9.96 -14.23
N PHE A 119 -19.61 -10.09 -13.82
CA PHE A 119 -19.95 -10.23 -12.41
C PHE A 119 -19.36 -11.52 -11.81
N SER A 120 -19.34 -12.62 -12.59
CA SER A 120 -18.70 -13.87 -12.17
C SER A 120 -17.17 -13.71 -12.04
N GLY A 121 -16.53 -12.98 -12.96
CA GLY A 121 -15.10 -12.66 -12.91
C GLY A 121 -14.73 -11.87 -11.66
N TRP A 122 -15.49 -10.82 -11.34
CA TRP A 122 -15.30 -10.04 -10.11
C TRP A 122 -15.41 -10.87 -8.84
N LYS A 123 -16.35 -11.80 -8.78
CA LYS A 123 -16.49 -12.67 -7.61
C LYS A 123 -15.25 -13.53 -7.36
N GLU A 124 -14.60 -13.99 -8.43
CA GLU A 124 -13.40 -14.82 -8.33
C GLU A 124 -12.12 -14.00 -8.04
N VAL A 125 -12.04 -12.73 -8.49
CA VAL A 125 -10.83 -11.88 -8.37
C VAL A 125 -10.80 -11.06 -7.08
N ARG A 126 -11.94 -10.78 -6.46
CA ARG A 126 -12.02 -9.98 -5.22
C ARG A 126 -11.08 -10.41 -4.08
N PRO A 127 -10.83 -11.71 -3.83
CA PRO A 127 -9.85 -12.10 -2.81
C PRO A 127 -8.43 -11.65 -3.13
N ASP A 128 -8.03 -11.69 -4.42
CA ASP A 128 -6.72 -11.28 -4.89
C ASP A 128 -6.56 -9.76 -4.78
N GLU A 129 -7.59 -9.00 -5.20
CA GLU A 129 -7.67 -7.55 -5.03
C GLU A 129 -7.50 -7.14 -3.57
N ARG A 130 -8.26 -7.79 -2.67
CA ARG A 130 -8.19 -7.49 -1.24
C ARG A 130 -6.80 -7.74 -0.69
N ARG A 131 -6.20 -8.90 -0.99
CA ARG A 131 -4.82 -9.22 -0.55
C ARG A 131 -3.80 -8.19 -1.03
N MET A 132 -3.91 -7.74 -2.29
CA MET A 132 -3.04 -6.71 -2.84
C MET A 132 -3.18 -5.38 -2.09
N ILE A 133 -4.41 -4.94 -1.83
CA ILE A 133 -4.68 -3.70 -1.09
C ILE A 133 -4.18 -3.83 0.35
N ASP A 134 -4.53 -4.93 1.03
CA ASP A 134 -4.13 -5.17 2.42
C ASP A 134 -2.60 -5.20 2.55
N ALA A 135 -1.88 -5.85 1.61
CA ALA A 135 -0.43 -5.87 1.59
C ALA A 135 0.17 -4.46 1.40
N LEU A 136 -0.41 -3.63 0.52
CA LEU A 136 0.05 -2.26 0.29
C LEU A 136 -0.14 -1.40 1.55
N ILE A 137 -1.32 -1.49 2.18
CA ILE A 137 -1.64 -0.68 3.37
C ILE A 137 -0.82 -1.12 4.58
N SER A 138 -0.56 -2.44 4.71
CA SER A 138 0.19 -3.01 5.82
C SER A 138 1.71 -3.02 5.58
N TYR A 139 2.22 -2.39 4.52
CA TYR A 139 3.66 -2.29 4.25
C TYR A 139 4.39 -1.66 5.46
N PRO A 140 5.53 -2.21 5.91
CA PRO A 140 6.19 -1.75 7.15
C PRO A 140 6.81 -0.35 7.06
N GLY A 141 7.03 0.19 5.85
CA GLY A 141 7.48 1.55 5.59
C GLY A 141 6.36 2.50 5.17
N HIS A 142 6.71 3.72 4.80
CA HIS A 142 5.81 4.67 4.17
C HIS A 142 5.47 4.24 2.74
N VAL A 143 4.27 4.50 2.27
CA VAL A 143 3.85 4.22 0.89
C VAL A 143 3.33 5.49 0.22
N ILE A 144 3.85 5.78 -0.96
CA ILE A 144 3.38 6.85 -1.84
C ILE A 144 2.97 6.20 -3.17
N ALA A 145 1.68 6.18 -3.46
CA ALA A 145 1.16 5.65 -4.72
C ALA A 145 0.76 6.80 -5.65
N THR A 146 1.23 6.77 -6.89
CA THR A 146 0.70 7.68 -7.92
C THR A 146 -0.44 7.02 -8.69
N LEU A 147 -1.43 7.80 -9.05
CA LEU A 147 -2.59 7.35 -9.80
C LEU A 147 -2.79 8.22 -11.05
N ARG A 148 -2.98 7.57 -12.17
CA ARG A 148 -3.45 8.24 -13.38
C ARG A 148 -4.91 8.62 -13.23
N VAL A 149 -5.32 9.68 -13.89
CA VAL A 149 -6.71 10.12 -13.91
C VAL A 149 -7.25 10.15 -15.33
N LYS A 150 -8.55 9.88 -15.46
CA LYS A 150 -9.32 10.05 -16.68
C LYS A 150 -10.40 11.08 -16.48
N THR A 151 -10.84 11.68 -17.58
CA THR A 151 -11.96 12.62 -17.55
C THR A 151 -13.25 11.89 -17.21
N GLU A 152 -13.94 12.37 -16.21
CA GLU A 152 -15.26 11.87 -15.83
C GLU A 152 -16.35 12.70 -16.51
N TYR A 153 -17.33 12.01 -17.09
CA TYR A 153 -18.48 12.62 -17.76
C TYR A 153 -19.77 12.13 -17.12
N VAL A 154 -20.72 13.04 -16.94
CA VAL A 154 -22.13 12.69 -16.68
C VAL A 154 -22.96 12.93 -17.91
N ILE A 155 -23.98 12.12 -18.11
CA ILE A 155 -24.96 12.33 -19.17
C ILE A 155 -26.07 13.19 -18.59
N GLU A 156 -26.20 14.42 -19.08
CA GLU A 156 -27.26 15.35 -18.71
C GLU A 156 -28.20 15.59 -19.90
N GLU A 157 -29.45 15.91 -19.62
CA GLU A 157 -30.36 16.39 -20.64
C GLU A 157 -30.18 17.89 -20.83
N ASN A 158 -29.93 18.30 -22.07
CA ASN A 158 -29.92 19.73 -22.40
C ASN A 158 -31.35 20.28 -22.49
N GLU A 159 -31.50 21.59 -22.65
CA GLU A 159 -32.78 22.28 -22.75
C GLU A 159 -33.71 21.74 -23.86
N ARG A 160 -33.21 20.94 -24.78
CA ARG A 160 -33.95 20.31 -25.88
C ARG A 160 -34.24 18.81 -25.61
N GLY A 161 -34.07 18.34 -24.36
CA GLY A 161 -34.32 16.95 -23.98
C GLY A 161 -33.29 15.93 -24.57
N LYS A 162 -32.17 16.42 -25.15
CA LYS A 162 -31.15 15.54 -25.72
C LYS A 162 -30.08 15.22 -24.68
N LYS A 163 -29.78 13.94 -24.53
CA LYS A 163 -28.69 13.47 -23.66
C LYS A 163 -27.32 13.88 -24.23
N VAL A 164 -26.57 14.67 -23.48
CA VAL A 164 -25.23 15.15 -23.84
C VAL A 164 -24.25 14.84 -22.71
N PRO A 165 -23.01 14.39 -23.02
CA PRO A 165 -21.98 14.21 -22.00
C PRO A 165 -21.47 15.58 -21.53
N ARG A 166 -21.49 15.80 -20.21
CA ARG A 166 -20.85 16.95 -19.57
C ARG A 166 -19.67 16.48 -18.74
N LYS A 167 -18.51 17.08 -18.96
CA LYS A 167 -17.31 16.84 -18.14
C LYS A 167 -17.57 17.37 -16.73
N ILE A 168 -17.39 16.52 -15.70
CA ILE A 168 -17.59 16.90 -14.31
C ILE A 168 -16.29 16.95 -13.50
N GLY A 169 -15.22 16.26 -13.97
CA GLY A 169 -13.97 16.24 -13.25
C GLY A 169 -12.97 15.25 -13.81
N LEU A 170 -12.05 14.89 -12.96
CA LEU A 170 -11.08 13.83 -13.16
C LEU A 170 -11.38 12.72 -12.15
N LYS A 171 -11.28 11.46 -12.57
CA LYS A 171 -11.45 10.27 -11.73
C LYS A 171 -10.20 9.42 -11.81
N PRO A 172 -9.65 8.96 -10.67
CA PRO A 172 -8.52 8.03 -10.67
C PRO A 172 -8.83 6.76 -11.46
N GLU A 173 -7.84 6.28 -12.21
CA GLU A 173 -7.89 4.97 -12.88
C GLU A 173 -7.54 3.88 -11.89
N GLN A 174 -8.47 3.64 -10.98
CA GLN A 174 -8.38 2.64 -9.94
C GLN A 174 -9.80 2.25 -9.49
N ARG A 175 -9.92 1.25 -8.63
CA ARG A 175 -11.17 0.88 -7.96
C ARG A 175 -11.77 2.10 -7.24
N GLU A 176 -13.07 2.24 -7.37
CA GLU A 176 -13.83 3.26 -6.63
C GLU A 176 -13.78 2.96 -5.11
N GLY A 177 -13.54 3.99 -4.31
CA GLY A 177 -13.43 3.85 -2.86
C GLY A 177 -12.03 3.51 -2.34
N VAL A 178 -11.04 3.32 -3.21
CA VAL A 178 -9.66 3.03 -2.78
C VAL A 178 -9.02 4.18 -2.00
N GLU A 179 -9.49 5.40 -2.22
CA GLU A 179 -9.06 6.60 -1.51
C GLU A 179 -9.29 6.52 0.00
N TYR A 180 -10.24 5.68 0.45
CA TYR A 180 -10.49 5.50 1.90
C TYR A 180 -9.33 4.85 2.63
N GLU A 181 -8.49 4.10 1.94
CA GLU A 181 -7.37 3.37 2.50
C GLU A 181 -6.15 4.28 2.80
N PHE A 182 -6.07 5.45 2.17
CA PHE A 182 -4.95 6.38 2.35
C PHE A 182 -5.17 7.39 3.47
N ASP A 183 -4.08 7.88 4.06
CA ASP A 183 -4.10 8.95 5.06
C ASP A 183 -4.24 10.32 4.42
N LEU A 184 -3.59 10.48 3.25
CA LEU A 184 -3.63 11.68 2.44
C LEU A 184 -3.88 11.31 0.98
N VAL A 185 -4.85 11.97 0.36
CA VAL A 185 -5.10 11.92 -1.08
C VAL A 185 -5.09 13.34 -1.61
N GLY A 186 -4.36 13.55 -2.69
CA GLY A 186 -4.31 14.85 -3.33
C GLY A 186 -4.27 14.78 -4.85
N ASP A 187 -4.92 15.74 -5.48
CA ASP A 187 -5.00 15.90 -6.91
C ASP A 187 -3.97 16.94 -7.37
N LEU A 188 -3.07 16.53 -8.26
CA LEU A 188 -2.08 17.39 -8.91
C LEU A 188 -2.61 17.86 -10.26
N ASP A 189 -2.56 19.16 -10.50
CA ASP A 189 -2.85 19.75 -11.79
C ASP A 189 -1.58 19.94 -12.66
N HIS A 190 -1.74 20.53 -13.86
CA HIS A 190 -0.61 20.77 -14.78
C HIS A 190 0.37 21.85 -14.31
N GLU A 191 -0.01 22.65 -13.32
CA GLU A 191 0.84 23.67 -12.71
C GLU A 191 1.58 23.12 -11.46
N ASN A 192 1.54 21.79 -11.26
CA ASN A 192 2.06 21.13 -10.07
C ASN A 192 1.46 21.68 -8.76
N THR A 193 0.17 22.02 -8.80
CA THR A 193 -0.56 22.41 -7.60
C THR A 193 -1.28 21.20 -7.04
N LEU A 194 -0.99 20.83 -5.79
CA LEU A 194 -1.62 19.76 -5.06
C LEU A 194 -2.83 20.27 -4.30
N THR A 195 -4.01 19.81 -4.68
CA THR A 195 -5.24 20.01 -3.92
C THR A 195 -5.52 18.77 -3.06
N VAL A 196 -5.45 18.91 -1.75
CA VAL A 196 -5.72 17.82 -0.82
C VAL A 196 -7.22 17.56 -0.74
N THR A 197 -7.65 16.41 -1.28
CA THR A 197 -9.06 16.00 -1.32
C THR A 197 -9.47 15.18 -0.11
N LYS A 198 -8.50 14.46 0.50
CA LYS A 198 -8.66 13.72 1.75
C LYS A 198 -7.41 13.88 2.61
N SER A 199 -7.60 14.10 3.91
CA SER A 199 -6.50 14.09 4.87
C SER A 199 -6.98 13.63 6.24
N ARG A 200 -6.20 12.72 6.89
CA ARG A 200 -6.28 12.43 8.32
C ARG A 200 -5.41 13.39 9.14
N ILE A 201 -4.55 14.17 8.47
CA ILE A 201 -3.68 15.18 9.07
C ILE A 201 -4.48 16.48 9.13
N PRO A 202 -4.83 17.01 10.33
CA PRO A 202 -5.76 18.13 10.47
C PRO A 202 -5.33 19.37 9.69
N ASN A 203 -4.03 19.72 9.77
CA ASN A 203 -3.47 20.93 9.15
C ASN A 203 -3.40 20.86 7.62
N LEU A 204 -3.58 19.67 7.02
CA LEU A 204 -3.57 19.48 5.57
C LEU A 204 -4.98 19.30 4.99
N THR A 205 -6.02 19.36 5.81
CA THR A 205 -7.39 19.20 5.34
C THR A 205 -7.77 20.34 4.38
N ARG A 206 -8.11 19.98 3.13
CA ARG A 206 -8.46 20.95 2.05
C ARG A 206 -7.33 21.92 1.70
N ALA A 207 -6.07 21.58 2.00
CA ALA A 207 -4.94 22.41 1.63
C ALA A 207 -4.78 22.46 0.10
N VAL A 208 -4.35 23.63 -0.39
CA VAL A 208 -3.93 23.85 -1.78
C VAL A 208 -2.46 24.27 -1.73
N ILE A 209 -1.59 23.45 -2.27
CA ILE A 209 -0.13 23.58 -2.11
C ILE A 209 0.48 23.68 -3.51
N ARG A 210 1.07 24.78 -3.83
CA ARG A 210 1.84 24.97 -5.06
C ARG A 210 3.22 24.34 -4.90
N GLU A 211 3.64 23.62 -5.94
CA GLU A 211 4.96 23.00 -6.01
C GLU A 211 5.34 22.28 -4.70
N PRO A 212 4.60 21.18 -4.35
CA PRO A 212 4.83 20.48 -3.10
C PRO A 212 6.31 20.14 -2.90
N ASP A 213 6.86 20.51 -1.77
CA ASP A 213 8.26 20.42 -1.42
C ASP A 213 8.55 19.51 -0.22
N ALA A 214 9.80 19.48 0.24
CA ALA A 214 10.20 18.69 1.38
C ALA A 214 9.51 19.10 2.70
N ASP A 215 9.06 20.36 2.83
CA ASP A 215 8.40 20.82 4.06
C ASP A 215 7.01 20.22 4.23
N LEU A 216 6.32 19.95 3.12
CA LEU A 216 5.10 19.13 3.16
C LEU A 216 5.41 17.72 3.70
N GLY A 217 6.46 17.08 3.21
CA GLY A 217 6.88 15.75 3.70
C GLY A 217 7.23 15.74 5.18
N LYS A 218 7.99 16.75 5.66
CA LYS A 218 8.30 16.94 7.09
C LYS A 218 7.04 17.14 7.94
N THR A 219 6.07 17.90 7.43
CA THR A 219 4.79 18.12 8.12
C THR A 219 4.03 16.80 8.28
N ILE A 220 3.99 15.99 7.23
CA ILE A 220 3.38 14.65 7.26
C ILE A 220 4.11 13.76 8.27
N ARG A 221 5.44 13.69 8.19
CA ARG A 221 6.29 12.88 9.06
C ARG A 221 6.10 13.25 10.53
N SER A 222 6.22 14.52 10.88
CA SER A 222 6.04 15.00 12.25
C SER A 222 4.68 14.62 12.84
N TRP A 223 3.62 14.67 12.04
CA TRP A 223 2.30 14.25 12.51
C TRP A 223 2.19 12.75 12.73
N LEU A 224 2.82 11.93 11.88
CA LEU A 224 2.79 10.47 11.97
C LEU A 224 3.65 9.93 13.12
N GLU A 225 4.77 10.56 13.40
CA GLU A 225 5.71 10.20 14.47
C GLU A 225 5.23 10.65 15.88
N ASP A 226 4.23 11.54 15.97
CA ASP A 226 3.67 12.03 17.22
C ASP A 226 2.72 10.99 17.86
N GLY A 227 3.30 9.91 18.36
CA GLY A 227 2.59 8.80 19.01
C GLY A 227 3.54 7.78 19.65
N GLU A 228 2.98 6.84 20.41
CA GLU A 228 3.77 5.74 20.98
C GLU A 228 4.33 4.86 19.86
N SER A 229 5.62 4.51 19.96
CA SER A 229 6.25 3.56 19.03
C SER A 229 5.62 2.18 19.19
N VAL A 230 5.27 1.56 18.08
CA VAL A 230 4.72 0.20 18.03
C VAL A 230 5.53 -0.64 17.05
N PRO A 231 5.66 -1.96 17.28
CA PRO A 231 6.43 -2.82 16.39
C PRO A 231 5.80 -2.87 14.99
N ASP A 232 6.62 -2.84 13.98
CA ASP A 232 6.21 -3.03 12.59
C ASP A 232 6.14 -4.52 12.19
N ALA A 233 5.71 -4.81 10.97
CA ALA A 233 5.58 -6.18 10.49
C ALA A 233 6.92 -6.92 10.38
N ARG A 234 8.05 -6.21 10.16
CA ARG A 234 9.40 -6.79 10.12
C ARG A 234 9.82 -7.25 11.51
N GLU A 235 9.68 -6.38 12.50
CA GLU A 235 10.02 -6.68 13.89
C GLU A 235 9.18 -7.85 14.43
N ILE A 236 7.89 -7.89 14.11
CA ILE A 236 7.04 -9.02 14.51
C ILE A 236 7.50 -10.30 13.80
N ARG A 237 7.79 -10.22 12.50
CA ARG A 237 8.31 -11.38 11.74
C ARG A 237 9.60 -11.92 12.35
N GLU A 238 10.56 -11.07 12.67
CA GLU A 238 11.83 -11.48 13.30
C GLU A 238 11.59 -12.25 14.60
N ARG A 239 10.68 -11.76 15.44
CA ARG A 239 10.29 -12.45 16.68
C ARG A 239 9.62 -13.79 16.39
N VAL A 240 8.72 -13.88 15.41
CA VAL A 240 8.05 -15.12 14.99
C VAL A 240 9.05 -16.15 14.52
N MET A 241 10.13 -15.71 13.86
CA MET A 241 11.18 -16.59 13.30
C MET A 241 12.24 -17.02 14.32
N SER A 242 12.22 -16.48 15.53
CA SER A 242 13.14 -16.88 16.59
C SER A 242 13.01 -18.37 16.94
N ASP A 243 14.14 -19.05 17.13
CA ASP A 243 14.16 -20.47 17.50
C ASP A 243 13.61 -20.70 18.92
N GLU A 244 13.73 -19.71 19.79
CA GLU A 244 13.31 -19.77 21.20
C GLU A 244 11.83 -19.44 21.41
N ILE A 245 11.11 -19.07 20.35
CA ILE A 245 9.71 -18.62 20.46
C ILE A 245 8.80 -19.70 21.06
N GLN A 246 7.91 -19.28 21.96
CA GLN A 246 6.94 -20.13 22.63
C GLN A 246 5.53 -19.94 22.03
N LEU A 247 4.63 -20.91 22.29
CA LEU A 247 3.25 -20.83 21.83
C LEU A 247 2.52 -19.59 22.37
N ALA A 248 2.78 -19.20 23.61
CA ALA A 248 2.18 -18.02 24.23
C ALA A 248 2.58 -16.73 23.49
N ASP A 249 3.86 -16.60 23.09
CA ASP A 249 4.38 -15.44 22.37
C ASP A 249 3.70 -15.31 21.00
N LEU A 250 3.50 -16.43 20.30
CA LEU A 250 2.84 -16.44 18.98
C LEU A 250 1.37 -16.01 19.08
N ILE A 251 0.67 -16.37 20.15
CA ILE A 251 -0.70 -15.92 20.40
C ILE A 251 -0.72 -14.40 20.65
N GLU A 252 0.23 -13.89 21.44
CA GLU A 252 0.36 -12.45 21.71
C GLU A 252 0.72 -11.66 20.44
N LEU A 253 1.66 -12.16 19.64
CA LEU A 253 2.05 -11.53 18.37
C LEU A 253 0.90 -11.52 17.37
N ALA A 254 0.08 -12.58 17.31
CA ALA A 254 -1.12 -12.60 16.48
C ALA A 254 -2.18 -11.58 16.93
N ALA A 255 -2.36 -11.41 18.22
CA ALA A 255 -3.27 -10.40 18.77
C ALA A 255 -2.75 -8.98 18.52
N THR A 256 -1.44 -8.77 18.69
CA THR A 256 -0.77 -7.49 18.47
C THR A 256 -0.84 -7.09 16.99
N SER A 257 -0.50 -7.99 16.07
CA SER A 257 -0.55 -7.70 14.64
C SER A 257 -1.96 -7.30 14.16
N ARG A 258 -3.00 -7.97 14.65
CA ARG A 258 -4.40 -7.59 14.37
C ARG A 258 -4.78 -6.24 14.95
N LYS A 259 -4.39 -5.98 16.21
CA LYS A 259 -4.65 -4.68 16.87
C LYS A 259 -4.02 -3.53 16.11
N LEU A 260 -2.82 -3.74 15.54
CA LEU A 260 -2.08 -2.74 14.75
C LEU A 260 -2.54 -2.68 13.28
N GLY A 261 -3.38 -3.62 12.81
CA GLY A 261 -3.84 -3.68 11.44
C GLY A 261 -2.74 -4.07 10.43
N ILE A 262 -1.70 -4.80 10.88
CA ILE A 262 -0.57 -5.25 10.06
C ILE A 262 -0.54 -6.77 9.85
N ASP A 263 -1.58 -7.45 10.28
CA ASP A 263 -1.72 -8.91 10.18
C ASP A 263 -1.76 -9.42 8.72
N HIS A 264 -2.13 -8.59 7.77
CA HIS A 264 -2.10 -8.87 6.33
C HIS A 264 -0.86 -8.34 5.61
N ALA A 265 0.12 -7.77 6.32
CA ALA A 265 1.39 -7.35 5.73
C ALA A 265 2.06 -8.52 5.01
N ALA A 266 2.55 -8.27 3.79
CA ALA A 266 3.29 -9.25 3.04
C ALA A 266 4.70 -9.39 3.65
N VAL A 267 4.99 -10.57 4.19
CA VAL A 267 6.30 -10.91 4.77
C VAL A 267 6.83 -12.21 4.13
N PRO A 268 8.15 -12.38 4.01
CA PRO A 268 8.70 -13.62 3.49
C PRO A 268 8.59 -14.76 4.52
N ASP A 269 8.26 -15.97 4.04
CA ASP A 269 8.37 -17.19 4.80
C ASP A 269 9.83 -17.69 4.90
N ASN A 270 10.05 -18.92 5.38
CA ASN A 270 11.38 -19.55 5.48
C ASN A 270 12.06 -19.78 4.13
N ALA A 271 11.28 -19.85 3.05
CA ALA A 271 11.78 -20.05 1.69
C ALA A 271 11.89 -18.73 0.91
N GLY A 272 11.61 -17.59 1.56
CA GLY A 272 11.59 -16.28 0.93
C GLY A 272 10.30 -15.99 0.13
N GLN A 273 9.27 -16.85 0.24
CA GLN A 273 8.02 -16.64 -0.48
C GLN A 273 7.09 -15.70 0.30
N PRO A 274 6.43 -14.75 -0.39
CA PRO A 274 5.54 -13.79 0.26
C PRO A 274 4.29 -14.46 0.81
N MET A 275 3.97 -14.20 2.07
CA MET A 275 2.72 -14.60 2.72
C MET A 275 2.24 -13.52 3.69
N ALA A 276 0.98 -13.59 4.11
CA ALA A 276 0.47 -12.68 5.13
C ALA A 276 1.12 -12.98 6.50
N LEU A 277 1.47 -11.95 7.25
CA LEU A 277 2.08 -12.09 8.58
C LEU A 277 1.27 -13.01 9.50
N ILE A 278 -0.05 -12.91 9.48
CA ILE A 278 -0.91 -13.79 10.29
C ILE A 278 -0.81 -15.26 9.89
N ASP A 279 -0.59 -15.54 8.60
CA ASP A 279 -0.46 -16.92 8.12
C ASP A 279 0.93 -17.48 8.46
N LEU A 280 1.98 -16.63 8.44
CA LEU A 280 3.30 -17.00 8.97
C LEU A 280 3.23 -17.35 10.47
N ILE A 281 2.54 -16.53 11.28
CA ILE A 281 2.36 -16.79 12.72
C ILE A 281 1.63 -18.12 12.95
N LYS A 282 0.58 -18.42 12.18
CA LYS A 282 -0.15 -19.70 12.27
C LYS A 282 0.74 -20.89 11.91
N ALA A 283 1.46 -20.81 10.80
CA ALA A 283 2.39 -21.87 10.38
C ALA A 283 3.46 -22.13 11.43
N ARG A 284 4.01 -21.07 12.03
CA ARG A 284 4.99 -21.19 13.12
C ARG A 284 4.39 -21.78 14.38
N TYR A 285 3.17 -21.42 14.72
CA TYR A 285 2.43 -21.98 15.86
C TYR A 285 2.29 -23.51 15.74
N GLU A 286 1.86 -24.00 14.57
CA GLU A 286 1.74 -25.44 14.31
C GLU A 286 3.08 -26.15 14.40
N ALA A 287 4.16 -25.54 13.88
CA ALA A 287 5.51 -26.09 13.94
C ALA A 287 6.05 -26.20 15.38
N VAL A 288 5.85 -25.16 16.21
CA VAL A 288 6.27 -25.15 17.61
C VAL A 288 5.44 -26.16 18.42
N GLN A 289 4.13 -26.23 18.21
CA GLN A 289 3.26 -27.21 18.86
C GLN A 289 3.71 -28.67 18.58
N HIS A 290 4.08 -28.94 17.31
CA HIS A 290 4.58 -30.26 16.94
C HIS A 290 5.95 -30.56 17.56
N ARG A 291 6.87 -29.59 17.58
CA ARG A 291 8.18 -29.70 18.25
C ARG A 291 8.02 -30.07 19.74
N ASP A 292 7.15 -29.35 20.44
CA ASP A 292 6.94 -29.52 21.88
C ASP A 292 6.27 -30.88 22.19
N ALA A 293 5.36 -31.35 21.32
CA ALA A 293 4.75 -32.66 21.44
C ALA A 293 5.78 -33.83 21.23
N LEU A 294 6.76 -33.65 20.32
CA LEU A 294 7.84 -34.60 20.11
C LEU A 294 8.79 -34.62 21.31
N ALA A 295 9.17 -33.47 21.86
CA ALA A 295 10.03 -33.36 23.03
C ALA A 295 9.40 -34.02 24.27
N ALA A 296 8.09 -33.84 24.46
CA ALA A 296 7.35 -34.48 25.57
C ALA A 296 7.31 -36.00 25.44
N LYS A 297 7.26 -36.57 24.24
CA LYS A 297 7.31 -38.01 24.00
C LYS A 297 8.73 -38.59 24.26
N ALA A 298 9.76 -37.89 23.81
CA ALA A 298 11.14 -38.31 23.99
C ALA A 298 11.63 -38.23 25.45
N GLY A 299 11.02 -37.37 26.29
CA GLY A 299 11.31 -37.27 27.73
C GLY A 299 10.53 -38.24 28.63
N ALA A 300 9.59 -39.00 28.02
CA ALA A 300 8.77 -40.02 28.72
C ALA A 300 9.26 -41.46 28.51
N GLU A 301 10.25 -41.66 27.65
CA GLU A 301 11.02 -42.89 27.48
C GLU A 301 12.34 -42.83 28.28
#